data_9606b2398ac2100d016a3f5219e82b95
#
_entry.id   9606b2398ac2100d016a3f5219e82b95
#
_cell.length_a   1.000
_cell.length_b   1.000
_cell.length_c   1.000
_cell.angle_alpha   90.00
_cell.angle_beta   90.00
_cell.angle_gamma   90.00
#
_symmetry.space_group_name_H-M   'P 1'
#
loop_
_entity.id
_entity.type
_entity.pdbx_description
1 polymer ?
#
loop_
_entity_poly.entity_id
_entity_poly.type
_entity_poly.pdbx_seq_one_letter_code
_entity_poly.pdbx_strand_id
1 'polypeptide(L)'
;MKIIRSRTIYEEVQEKLEEINTNLNSKIQQLFENYTGPFANEIRENTKIAREKKLPLCQDTGIVEFFVFKPYDLSFEEQLHRTLYRVVKDTYEKNGYRKSTVLDPLYSRINKMDNLPAIIHEFEIETSDELEIWMIAKGGGSENLSALYMIPPSSTEDDVINIVVQHILKNGPNACPPINVGIGIGGTADMAILISRLALFTDEYFPKLPYLESYDDLAKKLHLLINELRIGVQALGFGPTCQSVKVYAYPTHIATLPIAISVDCYLSRTGRVIING
;
A
#
# COMPACT_ATOMS: atom_id res chain seq x y z
N MET A 1 -23.74 22.32 -2.14
CA MET A 1 -23.30 20.92 -2.30
C MET A 1 -22.60 20.83 -3.64
N LYS A 2 -21.33 20.52 -3.63
CA LYS A 2 -20.50 20.39 -4.84
C LYS A 2 -20.69 18.97 -5.40
N ILE A 3 -20.78 18.85 -6.73
CA ILE A 3 -20.97 17.54 -7.39
C ILE A 3 -19.77 17.26 -8.28
N ILE A 4 -19.05 16.19 -8.03
CA ILE A 4 -17.96 15.73 -8.89
C ILE A 4 -18.52 14.80 -9.96
N ARG A 5 -18.11 15.04 -11.20
CA ARG A 5 -18.50 14.23 -12.37
C ARG A 5 -17.77 12.89 -12.33
N SER A 6 -18.50 11.83 -12.56
CA SER A 6 -17.97 10.47 -12.64
C SER A 6 -16.87 10.33 -13.70
N ARG A 7 -16.97 11.08 -14.78
CA ARG A 7 -15.96 11.10 -15.84
C ARG A 7 -14.62 11.65 -15.34
N THR A 8 -14.62 12.73 -14.55
CA THR A 8 -13.37 13.31 -13.97
C THR A 8 -12.68 12.29 -13.08
N ILE A 9 -13.43 11.64 -12.19
CA ILE A 9 -12.87 10.58 -11.32
C ILE A 9 -12.30 9.44 -12.17
N TYR A 10 -13.04 9.03 -13.20
CA TYR A 10 -12.63 7.94 -14.07
C TYR A 10 -11.30 8.24 -14.76
N GLU A 11 -11.18 9.39 -15.41
CA GLU A 11 -10.00 9.78 -16.18
C GLU A 11 -8.76 9.91 -15.27
N GLU A 12 -8.86 10.65 -14.18
CA GLU A 12 -7.76 10.89 -13.24
C GLU A 12 -7.28 9.61 -12.54
N VAL A 13 -8.23 8.78 -12.07
CA VAL A 13 -7.89 7.52 -11.40
C VAL A 13 -7.31 6.50 -12.37
N GLN A 14 -7.84 6.43 -13.61
CA GLN A 14 -7.30 5.53 -14.64
C GLN A 14 -5.85 5.88 -14.99
N GLU A 15 -5.57 7.16 -15.25
CA GLU A 15 -4.22 7.62 -15.56
C GLU A 15 -3.24 7.29 -14.43
N LYS A 16 -3.63 7.57 -13.17
CA LYS A 16 -2.81 7.26 -12.02
C LYS A 16 -2.61 5.76 -11.81
N LEU A 17 -3.63 4.95 -12.04
CA LEU A 17 -3.54 3.49 -11.94
C LEU A 17 -2.60 2.89 -13.01
N GLU A 18 -2.61 3.44 -14.22
CA GLU A 18 -1.64 3.09 -15.27
C GLU A 18 -0.23 3.53 -14.89
N GLU A 19 -0.07 4.75 -14.36
CA GLU A 19 1.22 5.30 -13.94
C GLU A 19 1.88 4.41 -12.88
N ILE A 20 1.19 4.09 -11.79
CA ILE A 20 1.78 3.30 -10.69
C ILE A 20 2.12 1.86 -11.09
N ASN A 21 1.49 1.33 -12.12
CA ASN A 21 1.82 -0.01 -12.63
C ASN A 21 2.98 0.00 -13.62
N THR A 22 3.30 1.14 -14.26
CA THR A 22 4.32 1.23 -15.32
C THR A 22 5.56 2.03 -14.92
N ASN A 23 5.46 2.87 -13.89
CA ASN A 23 6.55 3.71 -13.43
C ASN A 23 6.94 3.36 -11.99
N LEU A 24 8.21 3.11 -11.78
CA LEU A 24 8.76 2.91 -10.45
C LEU A 24 8.81 4.24 -9.69
N ASN A 25 8.44 4.20 -8.40
CA ASN A 25 8.55 5.37 -7.53
C ASN A 25 9.97 5.97 -7.56
N SER A 26 10.08 7.29 -7.58
CA SER A 26 11.36 8.01 -7.77
C SER A 26 12.41 7.68 -6.68
N LYS A 27 11.99 7.54 -5.42
CA LYS A 27 12.91 7.19 -4.31
C LYS A 27 13.49 5.79 -4.52
N ILE A 28 12.68 4.86 -4.99
CA ILE A 28 13.10 3.49 -5.28
C ILE A 28 13.98 3.45 -6.52
N GLN A 29 13.66 4.24 -7.53
CA GLN A 29 14.49 4.37 -8.71
C GLN A 29 15.90 4.85 -8.33
N GLN A 30 16.03 5.90 -7.52
CA GLN A 30 17.33 6.39 -7.02
C GLN A 30 18.12 5.34 -6.24
N LEU A 31 17.43 4.51 -5.44
CA LEU A 31 18.07 3.42 -4.73
C LEU A 31 18.71 2.44 -5.72
N PHE A 32 17.98 2.03 -6.76
CA PHE A 32 18.48 1.07 -7.75
C PHE A 32 19.45 1.66 -8.75
N GLU A 33 19.48 2.96 -8.98
CA GLU A 33 20.53 3.64 -9.76
C GLU A 33 21.90 3.45 -9.11
N ASN A 34 21.98 3.48 -7.78
CA ASN A 34 23.22 3.32 -7.01
C ASN A 34 23.49 1.87 -6.56
N TYR A 35 22.54 0.98 -6.71
CA TYR A 35 22.70 -0.41 -6.31
C TYR A 35 23.52 -1.19 -7.33
N THR A 36 24.57 -1.88 -6.87
CA THR A 36 25.52 -2.67 -7.70
C THR A 36 25.53 -4.15 -7.39
N GLY A 37 24.61 -4.61 -6.52
CA GLY A 37 24.50 -6.02 -6.16
C GLY A 37 23.79 -6.89 -7.23
N PRO A 38 23.44 -8.14 -6.88
CA PRO A 38 22.76 -9.06 -7.78
C PRO A 38 21.47 -8.48 -8.36
N PHE A 39 21.18 -8.77 -9.62
CA PHE A 39 20.02 -8.29 -10.39
C PHE A 39 19.93 -6.76 -10.59
N ALA A 40 20.98 -6.01 -10.30
CA ALA A 40 20.98 -4.55 -10.46
C ALA A 40 20.63 -4.11 -11.89
N ASN A 41 21.18 -4.76 -12.90
CA ASN A 41 20.93 -4.44 -14.30
C ASN A 41 19.51 -4.85 -14.72
N GLU A 42 19.07 -6.03 -14.33
CA GLU A 42 17.76 -6.58 -14.65
C GLU A 42 16.64 -5.70 -14.06
N ILE A 43 16.81 -5.21 -12.83
CA ILE A 43 15.83 -4.31 -12.19
C ILE A 43 15.77 -2.96 -12.94
N ARG A 44 16.94 -2.39 -13.31
CA ARG A 44 16.98 -1.14 -14.07
C ARG A 44 16.38 -1.30 -15.47
N GLU A 45 16.71 -2.40 -16.15
CA GLU A 45 16.17 -2.68 -17.48
C GLU A 45 14.66 -2.93 -17.43
N ASN A 46 14.17 -3.71 -16.44
CA ASN A 46 12.74 -3.90 -16.22
C ASN A 46 12.01 -2.58 -16.05
N THR A 47 12.53 -1.67 -15.21
CA THR A 47 11.95 -0.35 -14.98
C THR A 47 11.91 0.49 -16.26
N LYS A 48 12.98 0.44 -17.06
CA LYS A 48 13.06 1.14 -18.34
C LYS A 48 12.03 0.59 -19.35
N ILE A 49 11.98 -0.72 -19.51
CA ILE A 49 11.04 -1.40 -20.42
C ILE A 49 9.61 -1.13 -20.02
N ALA A 50 9.28 -1.23 -18.71
CA ALA A 50 7.95 -0.98 -18.21
C ALA A 50 7.46 0.42 -18.57
N ARG A 51 8.27 1.43 -18.33
CA ARG A 51 7.97 2.83 -18.64
C ARG A 51 7.85 3.10 -20.15
N GLU A 52 8.82 2.64 -20.95
CA GLU A 52 8.88 2.93 -22.38
C GLU A 52 7.79 2.20 -23.17
N LYS A 53 7.50 0.96 -22.79
CA LYS A 53 6.52 0.11 -23.51
C LYS A 53 5.15 0.08 -22.85
N LYS A 54 4.94 0.84 -21.76
CA LYS A 54 3.69 0.82 -20.97
C LYS A 54 3.30 -0.58 -20.50
N LEU A 55 4.29 -1.40 -20.17
CA LEU A 55 4.10 -2.73 -19.60
C LEU A 55 4.10 -2.65 -18.07
N PRO A 56 3.42 -3.57 -17.37
CA PRO A 56 3.43 -3.56 -15.92
C PRO A 56 4.81 -3.92 -15.38
N LEU A 57 5.23 -3.24 -14.32
CA LEU A 57 6.50 -3.47 -13.60
C LEU A 57 6.62 -4.90 -13.06
N CYS A 58 5.50 -5.56 -12.81
CA CYS A 58 5.44 -6.92 -12.30
C CYS A 58 4.30 -7.69 -12.98
N GLN A 59 4.51 -8.99 -13.17
CA GLN A 59 3.45 -9.91 -13.62
C GLN A 59 2.26 -9.99 -12.66
N ASP A 60 2.51 -9.81 -11.35
CA ASP A 60 1.45 -9.67 -10.35
C ASP A 60 1.03 -8.20 -10.28
N THR A 61 0.01 -7.85 -11.04
CA THR A 61 -0.55 -6.49 -11.06
C THR A 61 -1.46 -6.20 -9.87
N GLY A 62 -1.70 -7.20 -9.01
CA GLY A 62 -2.27 -7.07 -7.69
C GLY A 62 -3.79 -6.85 -7.63
N ILE A 63 -4.28 -6.71 -6.41
CA ILE A 63 -5.63 -6.21 -6.11
C ILE A 63 -5.52 -4.71 -5.86
N VAL A 64 -6.48 -3.95 -6.41
CA VAL A 64 -6.51 -2.50 -6.19
C VAL A 64 -7.32 -2.19 -4.94
N GLU A 65 -6.74 -1.39 -4.07
CA GLU A 65 -7.36 -0.88 -2.85
C GLU A 65 -7.35 0.65 -2.90
N PHE A 66 -8.50 1.25 -2.61
CA PHE A 66 -8.70 2.69 -2.59
C PHE A 66 -9.00 3.18 -1.18
N PHE A 67 -8.43 4.34 -0.84
CA PHE A 67 -8.74 5.10 0.37
C PHE A 67 -9.22 6.48 -0.07
N VAL A 68 -10.49 6.75 0.16
CA VAL A 68 -11.18 7.95 -0.33
C VAL A 68 -11.41 8.88 0.84
N PHE A 69 -10.81 10.05 0.80
CA PHE A 69 -11.03 11.12 1.78
C PHE A 69 -11.96 12.15 1.15
N LYS A 70 -13.20 12.09 1.54
CA LYS A 70 -14.30 12.87 0.95
C LYS A 70 -14.75 13.98 1.89
N PRO A 71 -14.75 15.25 1.46
CA PRO A 71 -15.46 16.32 2.18
C PRO A 71 -16.94 15.99 2.39
N TYR A 72 -17.48 16.31 3.56
CA TYR A 72 -18.87 15.97 3.93
C TYR A 72 -19.92 16.60 3.00
N ASP A 73 -19.66 17.78 2.46
CA ASP A 73 -20.56 18.54 1.58
C ASP A 73 -20.42 18.19 0.08
N LEU A 74 -19.58 17.21 -0.26
CA LEU A 74 -19.32 16.77 -1.60
C LEU A 74 -20.21 15.58 -1.97
N SER A 75 -20.75 15.60 -3.17
CA SER A 75 -21.53 14.51 -3.75
C SER A 75 -20.95 14.04 -5.07
N PHE A 76 -21.33 12.85 -5.48
CA PHE A 76 -20.94 12.25 -6.75
C PHE A 76 -22.14 12.20 -7.70
N GLU A 77 -21.87 12.35 -9.01
CA GLU A 77 -22.86 12.21 -10.07
C GLU A 77 -23.45 10.79 -10.13
N GLU A 78 -22.62 9.77 -9.88
CA GLU A 78 -23.04 8.38 -9.67
C GLU A 78 -22.36 7.80 -8.43
N GLN A 79 -22.77 6.61 -8.01
CA GLN A 79 -22.16 5.93 -6.85
C GLN A 79 -20.66 5.70 -7.11
N LEU A 80 -19.81 6.24 -6.25
CA LEU A 80 -18.36 6.23 -6.40
C LEU A 80 -17.80 4.83 -6.68
N HIS A 81 -18.27 3.82 -5.95
CA HIS A 81 -17.78 2.45 -6.14
C HIS A 81 -18.02 1.91 -7.57
N ARG A 82 -19.09 2.34 -8.25
CA ARG A 82 -19.33 1.94 -9.65
C ARG A 82 -18.29 2.54 -10.58
N THR A 83 -17.95 3.81 -10.37
CA THR A 83 -16.90 4.49 -11.16
C THR A 83 -15.56 3.81 -10.92
N LEU A 84 -15.17 3.57 -9.67
CA LEU A 84 -13.89 2.95 -9.33
C LEU A 84 -13.78 1.49 -9.84
N TYR A 85 -14.87 0.72 -9.76
CA TYR A 85 -14.90 -0.64 -10.33
C TYR A 85 -14.74 -0.62 -11.85
N ARG A 86 -15.40 0.30 -12.55
CA ARG A 86 -15.24 0.47 -13.99
C ARG A 86 -13.80 0.85 -14.32
N VAL A 87 -13.18 1.79 -13.60
CA VAL A 87 -11.78 2.16 -13.80
C VAL A 87 -10.87 0.93 -13.69
N VAL A 88 -10.99 0.14 -12.63
CA VAL A 88 -10.13 -1.04 -12.43
C VAL A 88 -10.33 -2.04 -13.56
N LYS A 89 -11.58 -2.42 -13.85
CA LYS A 89 -11.89 -3.39 -14.92
C LYS A 89 -11.32 -2.94 -16.26
N ASP A 90 -11.64 -1.71 -16.69
CA ASP A 90 -11.27 -1.18 -18.00
C ASP A 90 -9.74 -1.00 -18.11
N THR A 91 -9.07 -0.55 -17.04
CA THR A 91 -7.61 -0.41 -17.02
C THR A 91 -6.92 -1.76 -17.16
N TYR A 92 -7.38 -2.76 -16.41
CA TYR A 92 -6.80 -4.11 -16.46
C TYR A 92 -7.06 -4.80 -17.80
N GLU A 93 -8.22 -4.57 -18.39
CA GLU A 93 -8.58 -5.11 -19.71
C GLU A 93 -7.78 -4.44 -20.83
N LYS A 94 -7.79 -3.11 -20.89
CA LYS A 94 -7.10 -2.29 -21.89
C LYS A 94 -5.60 -2.56 -21.96
N ASN A 95 -4.95 -2.69 -20.79
CA ASN A 95 -3.50 -2.84 -20.71
C ASN A 95 -3.06 -4.33 -20.63
N GLY A 96 -3.97 -5.28 -20.72
CA GLY A 96 -3.66 -6.70 -20.62
C GLY A 96 -3.08 -7.11 -19.26
N TYR A 97 -3.42 -6.39 -18.19
CA TYR A 97 -2.95 -6.70 -16.84
C TYR A 97 -3.53 -8.03 -16.36
N ARG A 98 -2.75 -8.74 -15.54
CA ARG A 98 -3.19 -10.01 -14.96
C ARG A 98 -4.37 -9.78 -14.02
N LYS A 99 -5.49 -10.49 -14.27
CA LYS A 99 -6.63 -10.53 -13.37
C LYS A 99 -6.34 -11.56 -12.29
N SER A 100 -6.30 -11.12 -11.03
CA SER A 100 -5.82 -11.93 -9.91
C SER A 100 -6.89 -12.28 -8.88
N THR A 101 -8.14 -11.82 -9.08
CA THR A 101 -9.23 -12.10 -8.17
C THR A 101 -9.93 -13.40 -8.50
N VAL A 102 -10.32 -14.15 -7.45
CA VAL A 102 -11.09 -15.38 -7.56
C VAL A 102 -12.50 -15.17 -7.00
N LEU A 103 -13.48 -15.86 -7.57
CA LEU A 103 -14.88 -15.74 -7.15
C LEU A 103 -15.10 -16.36 -5.77
N ASP A 104 -14.63 -17.58 -5.59
CA ASP A 104 -14.71 -18.30 -4.33
C ASP A 104 -13.28 -18.44 -3.74
N PRO A 105 -13.03 -17.88 -2.55
CA PRO A 105 -11.68 -17.84 -2.01
C PRO A 105 -11.19 -19.19 -1.45
N LEU A 106 -12.09 -20.12 -1.18
CA LEU A 106 -11.76 -21.36 -0.46
C LEU A 106 -11.85 -22.62 -1.33
N TYR A 107 -12.96 -22.83 -2.02
CA TYR A 107 -13.24 -24.13 -2.65
C TYR A 107 -12.85 -24.17 -4.13
N SER A 108 -13.53 -23.44 -4.99
CA SER A 108 -13.33 -23.54 -6.44
C SER A 108 -12.18 -22.68 -6.96
N ARG A 109 -11.94 -21.55 -6.34
CA ARG A 109 -10.89 -20.56 -6.68
C ARG A 109 -10.86 -20.18 -8.17
N ILE A 110 -12.04 -20.15 -8.82
CA ILE A 110 -12.18 -19.79 -10.23
C ILE A 110 -11.88 -18.29 -10.39
N ASN A 111 -11.00 -17.95 -11.33
CA ASN A 111 -10.66 -16.56 -11.62
C ASN A 111 -11.87 -15.80 -12.19
N LYS A 112 -12.15 -14.61 -11.65
CA LYS A 112 -13.25 -13.75 -12.08
C LYS A 112 -13.03 -13.09 -13.44
N MET A 113 -11.80 -12.97 -13.89
CA MET A 113 -11.40 -12.40 -15.16
C MET A 113 -11.70 -10.89 -15.34
N ASP A 114 -12.03 -10.18 -14.27
CA ASP A 114 -12.28 -8.73 -14.28
C ASP A 114 -11.47 -7.93 -13.22
N ASN A 115 -10.72 -8.64 -12.38
CA ASN A 115 -9.96 -8.11 -11.24
C ASN A 115 -10.80 -7.36 -10.18
N LEU A 116 -12.08 -7.68 -10.08
CA LEU A 116 -13.01 -7.10 -9.12
C LEU A 116 -13.38 -8.12 -8.01
N PRO A 117 -13.85 -7.64 -6.84
CA PRO A 117 -14.01 -6.22 -6.49
C PRO A 117 -12.68 -5.55 -6.17
N ALA A 118 -12.58 -4.25 -6.42
CA ALA A 118 -11.60 -3.41 -5.74
C ALA A 118 -12.04 -3.22 -4.28
N ILE A 119 -11.08 -3.05 -3.38
CA ILE A 119 -11.37 -2.74 -1.99
C ILE A 119 -11.47 -1.21 -1.85
N ILE A 120 -12.52 -0.71 -1.22
CA ILE A 120 -12.76 0.73 -1.11
C ILE A 120 -13.05 1.07 0.35
N HIS A 121 -12.24 1.97 0.90
CA HIS A 121 -12.44 2.58 2.21
C HIS A 121 -12.81 4.05 2.00
N GLU A 122 -13.94 4.48 2.53
CA GLU A 122 -14.41 5.87 2.43
C GLU A 122 -14.38 6.54 3.80
N PHE A 123 -13.78 7.73 3.85
CA PHE A 123 -13.69 8.56 5.05
C PHE A 123 -14.29 9.93 4.75
N GLU A 124 -15.24 10.35 5.59
CA GLU A 124 -15.72 11.72 5.56
C GLU A 124 -14.76 12.61 6.36
N ILE A 125 -14.37 13.75 5.77
CA ILE A 125 -13.44 14.70 6.36
C ILE A 125 -14.06 16.11 6.38
N GLU A 126 -13.76 16.85 7.47
CA GLU A 126 -14.29 18.20 7.66
C GLU A 126 -13.41 19.31 7.08
N THR A 127 -12.14 19.01 6.77
CA THR A 127 -11.09 20.02 6.64
C THR A 127 -10.61 20.31 5.21
N SER A 128 -11.29 19.83 4.17
CA SER A 128 -10.83 19.99 2.79
C SER A 128 -11.97 20.28 1.82
N ASP A 129 -11.71 21.09 0.82
CA ASP A 129 -12.57 21.29 -0.35
C ASP A 129 -12.26 20.29 -1.49
N GLU A 130 -11.29 19.41 -1.28
CA GLU A 130 -10.75 18.51 -2.28
C GLU A 130 -11.09 17.05 -1.96
N LEU A 131 -11.56 16.32 -2.95
CA LEU A 131 -11.61 14.87 -2.91
C LEU A 131 -10.20 14.31 -3.09
N GLU A 132 -9.74 13.52 -2.13
CA GLU A 132 -8.50 12.75 -2.30
C GLU A 132 -8.82 11.26 -2.46
N ILE A 133 -8.24 10.65 -3.48
CA ILE A 133 -8.31 9.20 -3.70
C ILE A 133 -6.89 8.66 -3.71
N TRP A 134 -6.54 7.92 -2.67
CA TRP A 134 -5.29 7.18 -2.61
C TRP A 134 -5.53 5.78 -3.12
N MET A 135 -4.55 5.21 -3.80
CA MET A 135 -4.66 3.87 -4.36
C MET A 135 -3.37 3.09 -4.21
N ILE A 136 -3.51 1.79 -4.00
CA ILE A 136 -2.41 0.84 -4.01
C ILE A 136 -2.79 -0.38 -4.86
N ALA A 137 -1.90 -0.80 -5.74
CA ALA A 137 -2.02 -2.06 -6.45
C ALA A 137 -1.17 -3.12 -5.73
N LYS A 138 -1.79 -3.84 -4.79
CA LYS A 138 -1.13 -4.71 -3.81
C LYS A 138 -0.96 -6.13 -4.32
N GLY A 139 0.30 -6.55 -4.49
CA GLY A 139 0.63 -7.91 -4.90
C GLY A 139 0.39 -8.95 -3.82
N GLY A 140 -0.06 -10.16 -4.22
CA GLY A 140 -0.39 -11.24 -3.31
C GLY A 140 0.80 -11.74 -2.48
N GLY A 141 2.02 -11.69 -3.01
CA GLY A 141 3.21 -12.09 -2.27
C GLY A 141 3.40 -11.30 -0.98
N SER A 142 3.40 -9.97 -1.10
CA SER A 142 3.53 -9.10 0.08
C SER A 142 2.25 -9.02 0.92
N GLU A 143 1.07 -9.23 0.32
CA GLU A 143 -0.20 -9.29 1.05
C GLU A 143 -0.23 -10.44 2.07
N ASN A 144 0.32 -11.59 1.73
CA ASN A 144 0.40 -12.74 2.61
C ASN A 144 1.25 -12.51 3.88
N LEU A 145 1.99 -11.40 3.96
CA LEU A 145 2.77 -11.01 5.12
C LEU A 145 2.02 -10.07 6.07
N SER A 146 0.79 -9.71 5.75
CA SER A 146 -0.03 -8.91 6.66
C SER A 146 -0.34 -9.70 7.93
N ALA A 147 -0.22 -9.04 9.10
CA ALA A 147 -0.44 -9.67 10.39
C ALA A 147 -1.07 -8.71 11.40
N LEU A 148 -1.83 -9.29 12.32
CA LEU A 148 -2.39 -8.60 13.48
C LEU A 148 -1.98 -9.34 14.75
N TYR A 149 -1.49 -8.60 15.73
CA TYR A 149 -1.13 -9.07 17.05
C TYR A 149 -1.94 -8.32 18.10
N MET A 150 -2.68 -9.05 18.93
CA MET A 150 -3.33 -8.51 20.13
C MET A 150 -2.40 -8.77 21.30
N ILE A 151 -1.74 -7.73 21.80
CA ILE A 151 -0.80 -7.89 22.91
C ILE A 151 -1.34 -7.28 24.21
N PRO A 152 -0.79 -7.66 25.38
CA PRO A 152 -1.17 -7.04 26.64
C PRO A 152 -0.97 -5.52 26.62
N PRO A 153 -1.87 -4.73 27.19
CA PRO A 153 -1.72 -3.27 27.24
C PRO A 153 -0.53 -2.80 28.10
N SER A 154 0.06 -3.69 28.90
CA SER A 154 1.29 -3.46 29.65
C SER A 154 2.57 -3.68 28.85
N SER A 155 2.46 -4.08 27.57
CA SER A 155 3.63 -4.29 26.70
C SER A 155 4.39 -2.98 26.47
N THR A 156 5.70 -3.12 26.33
CA THR A 156 6.63 -2.01 26.15
C THR A 156 6.91 -1.72 24.66
N GLU A 157 7.61 -0.64 24.38
CA GLU A 157 8.13 -0.36 23.03
C GLU A 157 9.04 -1.49 22.53
N ASP A 158 9.86 -2.07 23.41
CA ASP A 158 10.76 -3.18 23.05
C ASP A 158 9.99 -4.45 22.67
N ASP A 159 8.84 -4.71 23.30
CA ASP A 159 7.95 -5.82 22.89
C ASP A 159 7.41 -5.61 21.49
N VAL A 160 6.98 -4.39 21.16
CA VAL A 160 6.52 -4.02 19.82
C VAL A 160 7.64 -4.17 18.79
N ILE A 161 8.82 -3.65 19.08
CA ILE A 161 10.01 -3.78 18.23
C ILE A 161 10.32 -5.25 17.96
N ASN A 162 10.34 -6.07 19.00
CA ASN A 162 10.65 -7.50 18.87
C ASN A 162 9.61 -8.21 17.98
N ILE A 163 8.32 -7.95 18.15
CA ILE A 163 7.27 -8.53 17.32
C ILE A 163 7.48 -8.18 15.83
N VAL A 164 7.72 -6.91 15.54
CA VAL A 164 7.91 -6.45 14.16
C VAL A 164 9.17 -7.06 13.55
N VAL A 165 10.30 -7.00 14.24
CA VAL A 165 11.58 -7.50 13.75
C VAL A 165 11.52 -9.01 13.51
N GLN A 166 10.95 -9.78 14.44
CA GLN A 166 10.78 -11.23 14.28
C GLN A 166 9.82 -11.59 13.15
N HIS A 167 8.74 -10.81 12.99
CA HIS A 167 7.82 -10.98 11.87
C HIS A 167 8.53 -10.80 10.51
N ILE A 168 9.32 -9.72 10.37
CA ILE A 168 10.07 -9.44 9.15
C ILE A 168 11.20 -10.43 8.92
N LEU A 169 11.93 -10.83 9.96
CA LEU A 169 12.97 -11.86 9.85
C LEU A 169 12.42 -13.16 9.24
N LYS A 170 11.27 -13.60 9.72
CA LYS A 170 10.63 -14.84 9.28
C LYS A 170 10.02 -14.74 7.88
N ASN A 171 9.34 -13.65 7.59
CA ASN A 171 8.46 -13.55 6.43
C ASN A 171 9.01 -12.62 5.32
N GLY A 172 9.82 -11.62 5.68
CA GLY A 172 10.32 -10.59 4.77
C GLY A 172 10.97 -11.09 3.48
N PRO A 173 11.72 -12.21 3.48
CA PRO A 173 12.27 -12.78 2.25
C PRO A 173 11.24 -13.04 1.14
N ASN A 174 9.98 -13.32 1.50
CA ASN A 174 8.92 -13.66 0.56
C ASN A 174 8.24 -12.43 -0.09
N ALA A 175 8.59 -11.22 0.32
CA ALA A 175 7.96 -9.99 -0.17
C ALA A 175 8.77 -9.25 -1.24
N CYS A 176 9.75 -9.88 -1.87
CA CYS A 176 10.65 -9.23 -2.84
C CYS A 176 11.26 -7.93 -2.26
N PRO A 177 12.12 -8.02 -1.23
CA PRO A 177 12.77 -6.84 -0.64
C PRO A 177 13.65 -6.08 -1.66
N PRO A 178 13.94 -4.79 -1.40
CA PRO A 178 13.72 -4.06 -0.17
C PRO A 178 12.24 -3.71 0.05
N ILE A 179 11.73 -4.05 1.22
CA ILE A 179 10.29 -3.90 1.55
C ILE A 179 9.94 -2.50 2.06
N ASN A 180 8.65 -2.18 1.98
CA ASN A 180 8.04 -1.09 2.73
C ASN A 180 7.19 -1.68 3.85
N VAL A 181 7.29 -1.16 5.06
CA VAL A 181 6.60 -1.67 6.23
C VAL A 181 5.70 -0.59 6.80
N GLY A 182 4.41 -0.87 6.84
CA GLY A 182 3.41 -0.04 7.50
C GLY A 182 2.97 -0.70 8.81
N ILE A 183 2.98 0.06 9.89
CA ILE A 183 2.60 -0.41 11.21
C ILE A 183 1.45 0.43 11.74
N GLY A 184 0.41 -0.24 12.23
CA GLY A 184 -0.71 0.38 12.90
C GLY A 184 -0.77 -0.06 14.35
N ILE A 185 -0.81 0.88 15.27
CA ILE A 185 -0.86 0.65 16.72
C ILE A 185 -2.14 1.28 17.28
N GLY A 186 -2.90 0.51 18.05
CA GLY A 186 -4.10 1.01 18.70
C GLY A 186 -5.37 0.93 17.84
N GLY A 187 -6.40 1.66 18.23
CA GLY A 187 -7.75 1.52 17.71
C GLY A 187 -8.40 0.19 18.11
N THR A 188 -9.25 -0.32 17.25
CA THR A 188 -9.74 -1.71 17.24
C THR A 188 -8.84 -2.57 16.35
N ALA A 189 -9.04 -3.87 16.35
CA ALA A 189 -8.24 -4.80 15.54
C ALA A 189 -8.26 -4.45 14.03
N ASP A 190 -9.44 -4.12 13.51
CA ASP A 190 -9.65 -3.68 12.13
C ASP A 190 -9.04 -2.29 11.85
N MET A 191 -9.15 -1.34 12.80
CA MET A 191 -8.53 -0.02 12.67
C MET A 191 -7.00 -0.13 12.63
N ALA A 192 -6.38 -0.98 13.46
CA ALA A 192 -4.94 -1.20 13.42
C ALA A 192 -4.49 -1.72 12.03
N ILE A 193 -5.24 -2.67 11.45
CA ILE A 193 -4.97 -3.15 10.09
C ILE A 193 -5.11 -2.01 9.07
N LEU A 194 -6.19 -1.23 9.15
CA LEU A 194 -6.45 -0.13 8.24
C LEU A 194 -5.33 0.91 8.25
N ILE A 195 -4.92 1.39 9.43
CA ILE A 195 -3.85 2.39 9.52
C ILE A 195 -2.46 1.83 9.16
N SER A 196 -2.22 0.52 9.37
CA SER A 196 -1.00 -0.12 8.88
C SER A 196 -0.96 -0.13 7.35
N ARG A 197 -2.10 -0.27 6.70
CA ARG A 197 -2.21 -0.21 5.25
C ARG A 197 -1.96 1.20 4.72
N LEU A 198 -2.54 2.22 5.36
CA LEU A 198 -2.28 3.63 5.05
C LEU A 198 -0.80 4.00 5.25
N ALA A 199 -0.12 3.37 6.20
CA ALA A 199 1.31 3.58 6.44
C ALA A 199 2.22 3.01 5.33
N LEU A 200 1.70 2.24 4.36
CA LEU A 200 2.46 1.78 3.19
C LEU A 200 2.68 2.86 2.13
N PHE A 201 1.92 3.95 2.16
CA PHE A 201 2.12 5.05 1.23
C PHE A 201 3.42 5.77 1.55
N THR A 202 4.42 5.61 0.69
CA THR A 202 5.81 6.02 0.93
C THR A 202 6.07 7.50 0.69
N ASP A 203 5.13 8.21 0.06
CA ASP A 203 5.24 9.63 -0.20
C ASP A 203 4.88 10.46 1.04
N GLU A 204 5.01 11.78 0.96
CA GLU A 204 4.77 12.73 2.05
C GLU A 204 3.28 12.86 2.44
N TYR A 205 2.47 11.88 2.03
CA TYR A 205 1.05 11.87 2.33
C TYR A 205 0.82 11.41 3.76
N PHE A 206 0.13 12.25 4.52
CA PHE A 206 -0.41 11.90 5.83
C PHE A 206 -1.92 11.72 5.71
N PRO A 207 -2.50 10.62 6.19
CA PRO A 207 -3.93 10.39 6.10
C PRO A 207 -4.73 11.45 6.88
N LYS A 208 -5.77 12.00 6.26
CA LYS A 208 -6.65 12.98 6.89
C LYS A 208 -7.66 12.29 7.85
N LEU A 209 -7.15 11.54 8.80
CA LEU A 209 -7.96 10.87 9.82
C LEU A 209 -7.82 11.62 11.16
N PRO A 210 -8.94 11.97 11.84
CA PRO A 210 -8.87 12.57 13.16
C PRO A 210 -8.20 11.62 14.14
N TYR A 211 -7.44 12.18 15.10
CA TYR A 211 -6.71 11.43 16.14
C TYR A 211 -5.61 10.50 15.67
N LEU A 212 -5.28 10.46 14.37
CA LEU A 212 -4.14 9.70 13.87
C LEU A 212 -2.84 10.43 14.19
N GLU A 213 -1.89 9.69 14.77
CA GLU A 213 -0.56 10.21 15.09
C GLU A 213 0.52 9.39 14.37
N SER A 214 1.67 10.02 14.08
CA SER A 214 2.85 9.34 13.57
C SER A 214 3.87 9.12 14.69
N TYR A 215 4.38 7.89 14.83
CA TYR A 215 5.46 7.56 15.75
C TYR A 215 6.79 7.46 15.02
N ASP A 216 7.30 8.62 14.58
CA ASP A 216 8.47 8.74 13.71
C ASP A 216 9.75 8.18 14.33
N ASP A 217 9.95 8.31 15.64
CA ASP A 217 11.14 7.80 16.31
C ASP A 217 11.13 6.27 16.40
N LEU A 218 9.97 5.66 16.63
CA LEU A 218 9.81 4.21 16.56
C LEU A 218 10.01 3.71 15.12
N ALA A 219 9.48 4.44 14.14
CA ALA A 219 9.68 4.11 12.73
C ALA A 219 11.17 4.12 12.33
N LYS A 220 11.94 5.12 12.77
CA LYS A 220 13.40 5.18 12.55
C LYS A 220 14.14 4.01 13.20
N LYS A 221 13.82 3.69 14.46
CA LYS A 221 14.42 2.54 15.17
C LYS A 221 14.15 1.24 14.41
N LEU A 222 12.91 1.00 14.05
CA LEU A 222 12.52 -0.20 13.31
C LEU A 222 13.19 -0.28 11.94
N HIS A 223 13.27 0.84 11.21
CA HIS A 223 13.96 0.88 9.93
C HIS A 223 15.44 0.45 10.04
N LEU A 224 16.15 0.92 11.07
CA LEU A 224 17.54 0.51 11.33
C LEU A 224 17.63 -0.99 11.64
N LEU A 225 16.83 -1.47 12.60
CA LEU A 225 16.86 -2.87 13.04
C LEU A 225 16.45 -3.85 11.92
N ILE A 226 15.47 -3.51 11.10
CA ILE A 226 15.07 -4.33 9.96
C ILE A 226 16.21 -4.40 8.91
N ASN A 227 16.94 -3.32 8.68
CA ASN A 227 18.08 -3.34 7.76
C ASN A 227 19.26 -4.14 8.33
N GLU A 228 19.44 -4.19 9.64
CA GLU A 228 20.44 -5.06 10.31
C GLU A 228 20.17 -6.55 10.13
N LEU A 229 18.93 -6.95 9.76
CA LEU A 229 18.62 -8.35 9.40
C LEU A 229 19.36 -8.83 8.15
N ARG A 230 19.86 -7.93 7.32
CA ARG A 230 20.64 -8.22 6.09
C ARG A 230 19.96 -9.21 5.14
N ILE A 231 18.64 -9.17 5.06
CA ILE A 231 17.89 -9.96 4.08
C ILE A 231 18.29 -9.49 2.66
N GLY A 232 18.41 -8.17 2.47
CA GLY A 232 18.91 -7.56 1.25
C GLY A 232 17.96 -7.63 0.06
N VAL A 233 18.37 -7.02 -1.05
CA VAL A 233 17.59 -6.97 -2.30
C VAL A 233 17.29 -8.39 -2.79
N GLN A 234 16.03 -8.67 -3.09
CA GLN A 234 15.51 -9.97 -3.52
C GLN A 234 15.89 -11.13 -2.57
N ALA A 235 16.08 -10.82 -1.28
CA ALA A 235 16.50 -11.77 -0.24
C ALA A 235 17.88 -12.43 -0.49
N LEU A 236 18.79 -11.74 -1.15
CA LEU A 236 20.12 -12.26 -1.50
C LEU A 236 21.24 -11.74 -0.59
N GLY A 237 20.92 -11.05 0.49
CA GLY A 237 21.91 -10.55 1.48
C GLY A 237 22.68 -9.31 1.04
N PHE A 238 22.35 -8.68 -0.08
CA PHE A 238 23.01 -7.49 -0.62
C PHE A 238 22.08 -6.28 -0.65
N GLY A 239 22.58 -5.11 -0.25
CA GLY A 239 21.80 -3.89 -0.22
C GLY A 239 20.76 -3.84 0.92
N PRO A 240 19.83 -2.88 0.89
CA PRO A 240 18.87 -2.70 1.97
C PRO A 240 17.82 -3.83 2.00
N THR A 241 17.39 -4.17 3.22
CA THR A 241 16.24 -5.05 3.48
C THR A 241 14.93 -4.28 3.38
N CYS A 242 14.93 -3.04 3.89
CA CYS A 242 13.76 -2.19 4.00
C CYS A 242 14.06 -0.80 3.45
N GLN A 243 13.13 -0.26 2.67
CA GLN A 243 13.21 1.10 2.13
C GLN A 243 12.61 2.13 3.09
N SER A 244 11.45 1.79 3.65
CA SER A 244 10.72 2.67 4.54
C SER A 244 9.96 1.91 5.61
N VAL A 245 9.87 2.53 6.78
CA VAL A 245 8.95 2.13 7.84
C VAL A 245 8.15 3.35 8.23
N LYS A 246 6.82 3.19 8.32
CA LYS A 246 5.93 4.18 8.93
C LYS A 246 5.13 3.53 10.03
N VAL A 247 4.93 4.24 11.12
CA VAL A 247 4.16 3.79 12.27
C VAL A 247 3.07 4.81 12.54
N TYR A 248 1.82 4.39 12.43
CA TYR A 248 0.67 5.19 12.80
C TYR A 248 0.03 4.64 14.07
N ALA A 249 -0.38 5.56 14.95
CA ALA A 249 -1.05 5.25 16.19
C ALA A 249 -2.45 5.86 16.23
N TYR A 250 -3.36 5.17 16.88
CA TYR A 250 -4.75 5.61 17.06
C TYR A 250 -5.21 5.33 18.49
N PRO A 251 -6.04 6.20 19.09
CA PRO A 251 -6.59 5.96 20.44
C PRO A 251 -7.23 4.58 20.55
N THR A 252 -6.93 3.87 21.64
CA THR A 252 -7.40 2.50 21.85
C THR A 252 -8.07 2.31 23.20
N HIS A 253 -8.80 1.21 23.36
CA HIS A 253 -9.40 0.84 24.64
C HIS A 253 -8.32 0.51 25.66
N ILE A 254 -8.48 0.94 26.93
CA ILE A 254 -7.47 0.80 28.00
C ILE A 254 -7.00 -0.63 28.25
N ALA A 255 -7.80 -1.63 27.90
CA ALA A 255 -7.50 -3.04 28.10
C ALA A 255 -7.01 -3.76 26.82
N THR A 256 -6.73 -3.03 25.73
CA THR A 256 -6.31 -3.64 24.46
C THR A 256 -5.11 -2.90 23.88
N LEU A 257 -4.25 -3.64 23.16
CA LEU A 257 -3.16 -3.06 22.38
C LEU A 257 -3.00 -3.88 21.09
N PRO A 258 -3.80 -3.55 20.04
CA PRO A 258 -3.62 -4.15 18.73
C PRO A 258 -2.40 -3.56 18.03
N ILE A 259 -1.63 -4.42 17.36
CA ILE A 259 -0.50 -4.05 16.49
C ILE A 259 -0.70 -4.78 15.18
N ALA A 260 -0.81 -4.03 14.09
CA ALA A 260 -0.90 -4.58 12.75
C ALA A 260 0.36 -4.25 11.95
N ILE A 261 0.77 -5.20 11.12
CA ILE A 261 1.91 -5.07 10.22
C ILE A 261 1.40 -5.31 8.80
N SER A 262 1.59 -4.34 7.94
CA SER A 262 1.41 -4.47 6.49
C SER A 262 2.77 -4.35 5.81
N VAL A 263 3.00 -5.18 4.81
CA VAL A 263 4.27 -5.17 4.05
C VAL A 263 3.97 -4.96 2.58
N ASP A 264 4.77 -4.15 1.90
CA ASP A 264 4.75 -4.07 0.45
C ASP A 264 6.14 -4.33 -0.13
N CYS A 265 6.18 -4.80 -1.38
CA CYS A 265 7.42 -5.10 -2.07
C CYS A 265 8.14 -3.81 -2.53
N TYR A 266 9.33 -3.96 -3.12
CA TYR A 266 10.14 -2.83 -3.58
C TYR A 266 9.44 -1.96 -4.63
N LEU A 267 8.49 -2.48 -5.37
CA LEU A 267 7.79 -1.73 -6.41
C LEU A 267 6.88 -0.63 -5.83
N SER A 268 6.28 -0.85 -4.66
CA SER A 268 5.44 0.14 -3.95
C SER A 268 4.50 0.91 -4.89
N ARG A 269 3.59 0.19 -5.52
CA ARG A 269 2.67 0.75 -6.52
C ARG A 269 1.54 1.52 -5.84
N THR A 270 1.90 2.68 -5.33
CA THR A 270 0.99 3.60 -4.63
C THR A 270 0.83 4.89 -5.42
N GLY A 271 -0.36 5.47 -5.38
CA GLY A 271 -0.65 6.74 -6.04
C GLY A 271 -1.73 7.54 -5.32
N ARG A 272 -1.80 8.82 -5.64
CA ARG A 272 -2.78 9.77 -5.12
C ARG A 272 -3.32 10.62 -6.24
N VAL A 273 -4.63 10.84 -6.21
CA VAL A 273 -5.35 11.79 -7.06
C VAL A 273 -6.03 12.81 -6.16
N ILE A 274 -5.97 14.08 -6.53
CA ILE A 274 -6.68 15.18 -5.87
C ILE A 274 -7.61 15.81 -6.89
N ILE A 275 -8.89 15.86 -6.58
CA ILE A 275 -9.93 16.42 -7.46
C ILE A 275 -10.58 17.59 -6.73
N ASN A 276 -10.46 18.78 -7.29
CA ASN A 276 -11.14 19.97 -6.81
C ASN A 276 -12.63 19.87 -7.11
N GLY A 277 -13.45 20.14 -6.12
CA GLY A 277 -14.90 20.09 -6.20
C GLY A 277 -15.53 21.32 -6.87
#